data_558c1f9bf0d402fda2f5a5dc45de7187
#
_entry.id   558c1f9bf0d402fda2f5a5dc45de7187
#
_cell.length_a   1.000
_cell.length_b   1.000
_cell.length_c   1.000
_cell.angle_alpha   90.00
_cell.angle_beta   90.00
_cell.angle_gamma   90.00
#
_symmetry.space_group_name_H-M   'P 1'
#
loop_
_entity.id
_entity.type
_entity.pdbx_description
1 polymer ?
#
loop_
_entity_poly.entity_id
_entity_poly.type
_entity_poly.pdbx_seq_one_letter_code
_entity_poly.pdbx_strand_id
1 'polypeptide(L)'
;MAEEQKLASGSGALQNVFGTGDENIRLLEKLMRVRVALRGGDIVVEGEEERDVDNTREILKKLCALAEKGERVDGAREILKKLCALAEKGERVDTAVVQYAVSLLEKGELDQLDNLYGEIVATTFRGRPIRCKTLGQREYVRAIRRNTLTFGVGPAGTGKTYLAMAMAVAALKSKEVERIVLTRPAVEAGEKLGFLPGDLNQKVDPYLRPLYDAMFDMLGAETCQRMQERGVIEVAPLAYMRGRTLSDAFIILDEAQNTTTEQMKMFLTRMGFRSRIVVTGDPSQIDLPRGKRSGLIEAVEVLEGVEDISVQRLTHHDVVRHELVQAIVRAYDEHAARAKEEWSDERYAQERPQMD
;
A
#
# COMPACT_ATOMS: atom_id res chain seq x y z
N MET A 1 -20.96 23.19 15.47
CA MET A 1 -21.56 22.48 16.62
C MET A 1 -20.58 21.39 16.99
N ALA A 2 -20.15 21.35 18.27
CA ALA A 2 -19.25 20.30 18.71
C ALA A 2 -20.00 18.95 18.66
N GLU A 3 -19.53 17.99 17.86
CA GLU A 3 -20.08 16.64 17.88
C GLU A 3 -19.54 15.89 19.09
N GLU A 4 -20.44 15.46 19.96
CA GLU A 4 -20.16 14.64 21.13
C GLU A 4 -20.32 13.16 20.73
N GLN A 5 -19.23 12.40 20.74
CA GLN A 5 -19.29 10.95 20.44
C GLN A 5 -18.66 10.15 21.59
N LYS A 6 -19.34 9.08 22.05
CA LYS A 6 -18.99 8.27 23.22
C LYS A 6 -18.27 6.97 22.85
N LEU A 7 -17.25 6.62 23.63
CA LEU A 7 -16.50 5.37 23.52
C LEU A 7 -16.61 4.63 24.86
N ALA A 8 -17.22 3.44 24.84
CA ALA A 8 -17.28 2.58 26.04
C ALA A 8 -15.96 1.82 26.22
N SER A 9 -15.36 1.82 27.40
CA SER A 9 -14.15 1.06 27.72
C SER A 9 -14.11 0.60 29.17
N GLY A 10 -13.45 -0.55 29.43
CA GLY A 10 -13.30 -1.11 30.77
C GLY A 10 -12.41 -0.21 31.67
N SER A 11 -12.82 -0.02 32.93
CA SER A 11 -12.21 0.94 33.87
C SER A 11 -10.70 0.76 34.15
N GLY A 12 -10.14 -0.43 33.95
CA GLY A 12 -8.71 -0.70 34.19
C GLY A 12 -7.80 -0.28 33.04
N ALA A 13 -8.25 -0.40 31.79
CA ALA A 13 -7.50 0.00 30.61
C ALA A 13 -7.37 1.51 30.48
N LEU A 14 -8.38 2.25 30.93
CA LEU A 14 -8.42 3.70 30.88
C LEU A 14 -7.32 4.39 31.69
N GLN A 15 -7.06 3.96 32.93
CA GLN A 15 -5.98 4.53 33.75
C GLN A 15 -4.62 4.36 33.07
N ASN A 16 -4.44 3.25 32.38
CA ASN A 16 -3.21 2.96 31.66
C ASN A 16 -3.05 3.87 30.43
N VAL A 17 -4.13 4.14 29.69
CA VAL A 17 -4.10 5.00 28.51
C VAL A 17 -3.96 6.48 28.89
N PHE A 18 -4.62 6.93 29.97
CA PHE A 18 -4.56 8.32 30.44
C PHE A 18 -3.19 8.69 31.01
N GLY A 19 -2.48 7.72 31.62
CA GLY A 19 -1.18 7.95 32.25
C GLY A 19 -1.30 8.67 33.60
N THR A 20 -0.17 8.84 34.28
CA THR A 20 -0.11 9.48 35.59
C THR A 20 -0.48 10.97 35.47
N GLY A 21 -1.61 11.37 36.08
CA GLY A 21 -2.09 12.75 36.02
C GLY A 21 -2.56 13.20 34.63
N ASP A 22 -3.10 12.30 33.84
CA ASP A 22 -3.66 12.53 32.50
C ASP A 22 -2.65 13.09 31.49
N GLU A 23 -1.35 12.88 31.71
CA GLU A 23 -0.29 13.43 30.86
C GLU A 23 -0.37 12.95 29.40
N ASN A 24 -0.79 11.70 29.16
CA ASN A 24 -0.95 11.15 27.81
C ASN A 24 -2.13 11.80 27.08
N ILE A 25 -3.22 12.08 27.79
CA ILE A 25 -4.39 12.73 27.22
C ILE A 25 -4.10 14.19 26.88
N ARG A 26 -3.43 14.93 27.76
CA ARG A 26 -3.00 16.31 27.46
C ARG A 26 -2.11 16.39 26.23
N LEU A 27 -1.25 15.38 26.05
CA LEU A 27 -0.39 15.27 24.88
C LEU A 27 -1.23 15.05 23.60
N LEU A 28 -2.23 14.16 23.68
CA LEU A 28 -3.14 13.85 22.59
C LEU A 28 -4.05 15.04 22.23
N GLU A 29 -4.59 15.75 23.23
CA GLU A 29 -5.40 16.97 23.06
C GLU A 29 -4.62 18.06 22.31
N LYS A 30 -3.36 18.28 22.70
CA LYS A 30 -2.48 19.24 22.03
C LYS A 30 -2.18 18.83 20.60
N LEU A 31 -1.93 17.52 20.36
CA LEU A 31 -1.59 16.96 19.05
C LEU A 31 -2.75 17.10 18.05
N MET A 32 -3.95 16.71 18.50
CA MET A 32 -5.11 16.58 17.65
C MET A 32 -6.04 17.78 17.69
N ARG A 33 -5.73 18.81 18.50
CA ARG A 33 -6.56 20.03 18.70
C ARG A 33 -7.98 19.72 19.16
N VAL A 34 -8.11 18.74 20.05
CA VAL A 34 -9.38 18.29 20.61
C VAL A 34 -9.37 18.39 22.13
N ARG A 35 -10.52 18.23 22.75
CA ARG A 35 -10.66 17.98 24.18
C ARG A 35 -11.13 16.54 24.41
N VAL A 36 -10.54 15.88 25.41
CA VAL A 36 -10.89 14.51 25.79
C VAL A 36 -11.32 14.51 27.25
N ALA A 37 -12.53 14.08 27.53
CA ALA A 37 -13.09 14.04 28.88
C ALA A 37 -13.71 12.67 29.18
N LEU A 38 -13.67 12.27 30.44
CA LEU A 38 -14.42 11.11 30.95
C LEU A 38 -15.77 11.57 31.47
N ARG A 39 -16.86 11.10 30.86
CA ARG A 39 -18.23 11.38 31.31
C ARG A 39 -19.00 10.06 31.48
N GLY A 40 -19.38 9.73 32.70
CA GLY A 40 -20.20 8.54 33.00
C GLY A 40 -19.52 7.19 32.68
N GLY A 41 -18.17 7.15 32.61
CA GLY A 41 -17.42 5.95 32.25
C GLY A 41 -17.08 5.87 30.75
N ASP A 42 -17.60 6.79 29.94
CA ASP A 42 -17.31 6.88 28.51
C ASP A 42 -16.25 7.97 28.24
N ILE A 43 -15.40 7.74 27.24
CA ILE A 43 -14.49 8.79 26.73
C ILE A 43 -15.27 9.64 25.73
N VAL A 44 -15.31 10.93 25.99
CA VAL A 44 -15.92 11.94 25.13
C VAL A 44 -14.82 12.76 24.48
N VAL A 45 -14.86 12.89 23.16
CA VAL A 45 -13.91 13.70 22.38
C VAL A 45 -14.68 14.85 21.75
N GLU A 46 -14.23 16.07 21.97
CA GLU A 46 -14.82 17.31 21.47
C GLU A 46 -13.77 18.09 20.66
N GLY A 47 -14.11 18.59 19.48
CA GLY A 47 -13.20 19.37 18.63
C GLY A 47 -13.94 20.26 17.62
N GLU A 48 -13.21 21.17 16.99
CA GLU A 48 -13.76 22.08 15.97
C GLU A 48 -13.92 21.38 14.60
N GLU A 49 -13.04 20.43 14.27
CA GLU A 49 -13.06 19.66 13.03
C GLU A 49 -13.50 18.21 13.32
N GLU A 50 -14.57 17.75 12.68
CA GLU A 50 -15.10 16.37 12.75
C GLU A 50 -14.00 15.33 12.53
N ARG A 51 -13.12 15.60 11.60
CA ARG A 51 -12.00 14.73 11.26
C ARG A 51 -10.98 14.55 12.40
N ASP A 52 -10.69 15.61 13.16
CA ASP A 52 -9.74 15.54 14.27
C ASP A 52 -10.38 14.78 15.45
N VAL A 53 -11.69 14.92 15.62
CA VAL A 53 -12.48 14.15 16.58
C VAL A 53 -12.45 12.66 16.22
N ASP A 54 -12.74 12.29 14.96
CA ASP A 54 -12.75 10.90 14.49
C ASP A 54 -11.36 10.24 14.58
N ASN A 55 -10.31 10.94 14.16
CA ASN A 55 -8.95 10.45 14.28
C ASN A 55 -8.56 10.20 15.74
N THR A 56 -8.91 11.12 16.65
CA THR A 56 -8.61 10.99 18.07
C THR A 56 -9.33 9.79 18.69
N ARG A 57 -10.57 9.55 18.31
CA ARG A 57 -11.34 8.38 18.76
C ARG A 57 -10.70 7.07 18.34
N GLU A 58 -10.29 6.98 17.10
CA GLU A 58 -9.60 5.77 16.59
C GLU A 58 -8.25 5.53 17.27
N ILE A 59 -7.50 6.61 17.57
CA ILE A 59 -6.27 6.53 18.36
C ILE A 59 -6.55 5.99 19.77
N LEU A 60 -7.53 6.59 20.46
CA LEU A 60 -7.91 6.18 21.82
C LEU A 60 -8.39 4.72 21.84
N LYS A 61 -9.23 4.31 20.88
CA LYS A 61 -9.72 2.93 20.75
C LYS A 61 -8.57 1.93 20.62
N LYS A 62 -7.54 2.26 19.84
CA LYS A 62 -6.36 1.40 19.68
C LYS A 62 -5.47 1.36 20.92
N LEU A 63 -5.26 2.50 21.56
CA LEU A 63 -4.52 2.57 22.82
C LEU A 63 -5.22 1.77 23.93
N CYS A 64 -6.56 1.84 24.00
CA CYS A 64 -7.35 1.01 24.91
C CYS A 64 -7.20 -0.48 24.61
N ALA A 65 -7.26 -0.87 23.35
CA ALA A 65 -7.09 -2.27 22.94
C ALA A 65 -5.68 -2.83 23.27
N LEU A 66 -4.63 -2.00 23.17
CA LEU A 66 -3.27 -2.37 23.60
C LEU A 66 -3.20 -2.53 25.13
N ALA A 67 -3.81 -1.60 25.88
CA ALA A 67 -3.85 -1.67 27.34
C ALA A 67 -4.63 -2.90 27.86
N GLU A 68 -5.68 -3.32 27.16
CA GLU A 68 -6.45 -4.55 27.47
C GLU A 68 -5.64 -5.83 27.23
N LYS A 69 -4.72 -5.84 26.27
CA LYS A 69 -3.80 -6.97 26.02
C LYS A 69 -2.67 -7.07 27.05
N GLY A 70 -2.61 -6.19 28.05
CA GLY A 70 -1.59 -6.18 29.08
C GLY A 70 -0.24 -5.64 28.63
N GLU A 71 -0.18 -4.98 27.49
CA GLU A 71 1.02 -4.27 27.05
C GLU A 71 1.24 -3.01 27.91
N ARG A 72 2.51 -2.77 28.26
CA ARG A 72 2.90 -1.76 29.27
C ARG A 72 2.45 -0.35 28.83
N VAL A 73 2.01 0.44 29.80
CA VAL A 73 1.70 1.88 29.73
C VAL A 73 2.81 2.69 29.04
N ASP A 74 4.07 2.24 29.20
CA ASP A 74 5.25 2.85 28.58
C ASP A 74 5.16 2.87 27.04
N GLY A 75 4.57 1.86 26.40
CA GLY A 75 4.42 1.77 24.95
C GLY A 75 3.47 2.82 24.37
N ALA A 76 2.30 3.04 25.00
CA ALA A 76 1.35 4.06 24.56
C ALA A 76 1.95 5.48 24.68
N ARG A 77 2.65 5.73 25.79
CA ARG A 77 3.35 7.01 26.04
C ARG A 77 4.46 7.26 25.02
N GLU A 78 5.21 6.22 24.67
CA GLU A 78 6.30 6.30 23.69
C GLU A 78 5.77 6.58 22.28
N ILE A 79 4.71 5.89 21.86
CA ILE A 79 4.00 6.18 20.60
C ILE A 79 3.56 7.64 20.57
N LEU A 80 2.85 8.13 21.61
CA LEU A 80 2.36 9.49 21.65
C LEU A 80 3.47 10.53 21.58
N LYS A 81 4.59 10.31 22.29
CA LYS A 81 5.76 11.21 22.21
C LYS A 81 6.30 11.31 20.79
N LYS A 82 6.45 10.16 20.11
CA LYS A 82 6.96 10.14 18.74
C LYS A 82 5.97 10.77 17.75
N LEU A 83 4.67 10.51 17.89
CA LEU A 83 3.64 11.15 17.07
C LEU A 83 3.61 12.68 17.28
N CYS A 84 3.80 13.16 18.52
CA CYS A 84 3.93 14.59 18.79
C CYS A 84 5.16 15.20 18.11
N ALA A 85 6.32 14.55 18.21
CA ALA A 85 7.51 15.01 17.54
C ALA A 85 7.35 15.08 16.00
N LEU A 86 6.59 14.17 15.41
CA LEU A 86 6.23 14.23 14.00
C LEU A 86 5.33 15.43 13.67
N ALA A 87 4.30 15.65 14.47
CA ALA A 87 3.39 16.79 14.28
C ALA A 87 4.10 18.14 14.46
N GLU A 88 5.03 18.25 15.40
CA GLU A 88 5.87 19.44 15.60
C GLU A 88 6.77 19.74 14.39
N LYS A 89 7.17 18.72 13.65
CA LYS A 89 7.87 18.83 12.36
C LYS A 89 6.95 19.18 11.19
N GLY A 90 5.66 19.42 11.46
CA GLY A 90 4.64 19.72 10.45
C GLY A 90 4.13 18.50 9.69
N GLU A 91 4.44 17.29 10.15
CA GLU A 91 3.94 16.07 9.54
C GLU A 91 2.50 15.79 10.00
N ARG A 92 1.70 15.28 9.09
CA ARG A 92 0.32 14.94 9.38
C ARG A 92 0.22 13.59 10.05
N VAL A 93 -0.25 13.54 11.28
CA VAL A 93 -0.56 12.31 12.00
C VAL A 93 -2.01 11.91 11.65
N ASP A 94 -2.16 10.89 10.80
CA ASP A 94 -3.44 10.26 10.51
C ASP A 94 -3.51 8.86 11.14
N THR A 95 -4.68 8.22 11.05
CA THR A 95 -4.92 6.89 11.62
C THR A 95 -3.93 5.84 11.10
N ALA A 96 -3.51 5.95 9.83
CA ALA A 96 -2.55 5.02 9.24
C ALA A 96 -1.16 5.14 9.89
N VAL A 97 -0.74 6.36 10.23
CA VAL A 97 0.52 6.62 10.96
C VAL A 97 0.48 6.01 12.35
N VAL A 98 -0.64 6.16 13.05
CA VAL A 98 -0.84 5.59 14.39
C VAL A 98 -0.84 4.06 14.36
N GLN A 99 -1.55 3.46 13.41
CA GLN A 99 -1.57 2.01 13.22
C GLN A 99 -0.18 1.45 12.98
N TYR A 100 0.58 2.16 12.14
CA TYR A 100 1.94 1.76 11.85
C TYR A 100 2.87 1.92 13.06
N ALA A 101 2.75 3.00 13.84
CA ALA A 101 3.48 3.18 15.09
C ALA A 101 3.20 2.06 16.09
N VAL A 102 1.94 1.63 16.22
CA VAL A 102 1.55 0.47 17.03
C VAL A 102 2.23 -0.81 16.53
N SER A 103 2.22 -1.06 15.21
CA SER A 103 2.86 -2.25 14.65
C SER A 103 4.39 -2.27 14.83
N LEU A 104 5.02 -1.10 14.83
CA LEU A 104 6.45 -0.95 15.14
C LEU A 104 6.74 -1.19 16.64
N LEU A 105 5.85 -0.73 17.52
CA LEU A 105 5.99 -1.00 18.95
C LEU A 105 5.93 -2.51 19.24
N GLU A 106 4.94 -3.21 18.66
CA GLU A 106 4.80 -4.67 18.80
C GLU A 106 6.05 -5.45 18.35
N LYS A 107 6.84 -4.87 17.43
CA LYS A 107 8.11 -5.44 16.95
C LYS A 107 9.34 -4.96 17.72
N GLY A 108 9.20 -4.00 18.64
CA GLY A 108 10.33 -3.36 19.32
C GLY A 108 11.14 -2.43 18.42
N GLU A 109 10.54 -1.93 17.35
CA GLU A 109 11.17 -1.11 16.29
C GLU A 109 10.64 0.33 16.26
N LEU A 110 9.98 0.81 17.31
CA LEU A 110 9.32 2.12 17.32
C LEU A 110 10.28 3.29 17.01
N ASP A 111 11.57 3.14 17.28
CA ASP A 111 12.59 4.15 16.94
C ASP A 111 12.73 4.38 15.43
N GLN A 112 12.34 3.42 14.62
CA GLN A 112 12.35 3.56 13.16
C GLN A 112 11.27 4.52 12.66
N LEU A 113 10.27 4.85 13.48
CA LEU A 113 9.23 5.82 13.13
C LEU A 113 9.81 7.21 12.81
N ASP A 114 10.84 7.65 13.54
CA ASP A 114 11.51 8.95 13.31
C ASP A 114 12.16 9.04 11.92
N ASN A 115 12.53 7.90 11.37
CA ASN A 115 13.17 7.79 10.06
C ASN A 115 12.19 7.82 8.88
N LEU A 116 10.88 7.69 9.11
CA LEU A 116 9.87 7.64 8.05
C LEU A 116 9.58 8.98 7.40
N TYR A 117 9.73 10.07 8.15
CA TYR A 117 9.23 11.38 7.80
C TYR A 117 10.34 12.32 7.37
N GLY A 118 10.09 13.10 6.33
CA GLY A 118 10.99 14.12 5.82
C GLY A 118 11.14 14.13 4.30
N GLU A 119 10.94 13.00 3.62
CA GLU A 119 11.17 12.94 2.19
C GLU A 119 9.86 12.93 1.39
N ILE A 120 9.68 13.98 0.56
CA ILE A 120 8.59 14.04 -0.40
C ILE A 120 9.01 13.25 -1.64
N VAL A 121 8.27 12.19 -1.97
CA VAL A 121 8.49 11.38 -3.17
C VAL A 121 8.10 12.14 -4.42
N ALA A 122 6.91 12.74 -4.39
CA ALA A 122 6.35 13.58 -5.44
C ALA A 122 5.26 14.49 -4.86
N THR A 123 4.65 15.32 -5.69
CA THR A 123 3.53 16.17 -5.30
C THR A 123 2.38 15.92 -6.27
N THR A 124 1.16 15.72 -5.77
CA THR A 124 -0.04 15.57 -6.56
C THR A 124 -0.35 16.86 -7.35
N PHE A 125 -1.25 16.77 -8.33
CA PHE A 125 -1.74 17.92 -9.07
C PHE A 125 -2.33 19.03 -8.17
N ARG A 126 -2.94 18.63 -7.05
CA ARG A 126 -3.53 19.55 -6.06
C ARG A 126 -2.52 20.09 -5.03
N GLY A 127 -1.22 19.92 -5.25
CA GLY A 127 -0.17 20.38 -4.34
C GLY A 127 0.01 19.55 -3.07
N ARG A 128 -0.63 18.39 -2.94
CA ARG A 128 -0.49 17.51 -1.77
C ARG A 128 0.81 16.72 -1.88
N PRO A 129 1.67 16.69 -0.86
CA PRO A 129 2.89 15.91 -0.88
C PRO A 129 2.56 14.40 -0.80
N ILE A 130 3.23 13.61 -1.63
CA ILE A 130 3.22 12.14 -1.58
C ILE A 130 4.44 11.71 -0.77
N ARG A 131 4.20 10.98 0.32
CA ARG A 131 5.22 10.49 1.24
C ARG A 131 5.06 8.98 1.47
N CYS A 132 6.13 8.31 1.83
CA CYS A 132 6.05 6.93 2.30
C CYS A 132 5.37 6.89 3.67
N LYS A 133 4.46 5.95 3.85
CA LYS A 133 3.71 5.76 5.10
C LYS A 133 4.26 4.61 5.95
N THR A 134 5.12 3.77 5.36
CA THR A 134 5.76 2.63 6.03
C THR A 134 7.24 2.53 5.66
N LEU A 135 8.00 1.79 6.47
CA LEU A 135 9.42 1.53 6.18
C LEU A 135 9.59 0.72 4.88
N GLY A 136 8.73 -0.28 4.66
CA GLY A 136 8.75 -1.05 3.42
C GLY A 136 8.53 -0.18 2.19
N GLN A 137 7.60 0.76 2.25
CA GLN A 137 7.40 1.75 1.19
C GLN A 137 8.64 2.63 0.97
N ARG A 138 9.32 3.05 2.06
CA ARG A 138 10.53 3.87 1.98
C ARG A 138 11.68 3.12 1.35
N GLU A 139 11.90 1.86 1.76
CA GLU A 139 12.95 1.03 1.16
C GLU A 139 12.65 0.75 -0.33
N TYR A 140 11.38 0.54 -0.68
CA TYR A 140 10.96 0.41 -2.07
C TYR A 140 11.26 1.67 -2.90
N VAL A 141 10.92 2.85 -2.42
CA VAL A 141 11.24 4.12 -3.10
C VAL A 141 12.75 4.32 -3.23
N ARG A 142 13.52 3.99 -2.18
CA ARG A 142 14.99 4.04 -2.23
C ARG A 142 15.57 3.06 -3.25
N ALA A 143 15.02 1.85 -3.31
CA ALA A 143 15.43 0.85 -4.28
C ALA A 143 15.19 1.34 -5.72
N ILE A 144 14.02 1.91 -6.00
CA ILE A 144 13.71 2.51 -7.31
C ILE A 144 14.72 3.60 -7.70
N ARG A 145 15.18 4.41 -6.74
CA ARG A 145 16.17 5.46 -7.03
C ARG A 145 17.56 4.94 -7.34
N ARG A 146 17.93 3.84 -6.70
CA ARG A 146 19.32 3.33 -6.73
C ARG A 146 19.55 2.30 -7.82
N ASN A 147 18.50 1.65 -8.31
CA ASN A 147 18.64 0.54 -9.25
C ASN A 147 17.93 0.82 -10.56
N THR A 148 18.43 0.25 -11.63
CA THR A 148 17.83 0.33 -12.96
C THR A 148 16.58 -0.54 -13.05
N LEU A 149 16.54 -1.70 -12.39
CA LEU A 149 15.38 -2.58 -12.31
C LEU A 149 14.98 -2.82 -10.85
N THR A 150 13.72 -2.54 -10.52
CA THR A 150 13.17 -2.81 -9.19
C THR A 150 11.88 -3.61 -9.27
N PHE A 151 11.84 -4.72 -8.55
CA PHE A 151 10.62 -5.48 -8.31
C PHE A 151 9.98 -5.04 -7.00
N GLY A 152 8.73 -4.62 -7.05
CA GLY A 152 7.88 -4.34 -5.89
C GLY A 152 6.84 -5.44 -5.72
N VAL A 153 7.07 -6.38 -4.82
CA VAL A 153 6.26 -7.58 -4.64
C VAL A 153 5.56 -7.53 -3.29
N GLY A 154 4.28 -7.87 -3.25
CA GLY A 154 3.54 -7.93 -1.99
C GLY A 154 2.04 -7.69 -2.13
N PRO A 155 1.28 -7.72 -1.01
CA PRO A 155 -0.17 -7.66 -1.02
C PRO A 155 -0.73 -6.39 -1.67
N ALA A 156 -1.98 -6.48 -2.14
CA ALA A 156 -2.71 -5.32 -2.62
C ALA A 156 -2.89 -4.28 -1.49
N GLY A 157 -2.84 -2.98 -1.84
CA GLY A 157 -2.99 -1.87 -0.88
C GLY A 157 -1.71 -1.43 -0.19
N THR A 158 -0.55 -2.01 -0.52
CA THR A 158 0.77 -1.56 -0.03
C THR A 158 1.34 -0.36 -0.79
N GLY A 159 0.63 0.16 -1.79
CA GLY A 159 1.01 1.35 -2.54
C GLY A 159 2.07 1.15 -3.64
N LYS A 160 2.39 -0.09 -4.02
CA LYS A 160 3.42 -0.43 -5.03
C LYS A 160 3.29 0.39 -6.31
N THR A 161 2.16 0.25 -6.98
CA THR A 161 1.88 0.92 -8.27
C THR A 161 1.82 2.43 -8.11
N TYR A 162 1.19 2.93 -7.03
CA TYR A 162 1.07 4.35 -6.75
C TYR A 162 2.44 5.01 -6.52
N LEU A 163 3.32 4.40 -5.72
CA LEU A 163 4.66 4.90 -5.46
C LEU A 163 5.57 4.78 -6.68
N ALA A 164 5.48 3.71 -7.46
CA ALA A 164 6.18 3.59 -8.74
C ALA A 164 5.78 4.72 -9.70
N MET A 165 4.48 5.04 -9.76
CA MET A 165 3.97 6.15 -10.56
C MET A 165 4.48 7.50 -10.04
N ALA A 166 4.49 7.73 -8.73
CA ALA A 166 5.03 8.93 -8.12
C ALA A 166 6.51 9.13 -8.48
N MET A 167 7.30 8.06 -8.45
CA MET A 167 8.69 8.05 -8.86
C MET A 167 8.87 8.35 -10.36
N ALA A 168 8.02 7.76 -11.22
CA ALA A 168 8.06 8.02 -12.66
C ALA A 168 7.77 9.49 -12.97
N VAL A 169 6.75 10.07 -12.33
CA VAL A 169 6.41 11.48 -12.49
C VAL A 169 7.51 12.39 -11.95
N ALA A 170 8.14 12.04 -10.83
CA ALA A 170 9.28 12.78 -10.29
C ALA A 170 10.46 12.75 -11.28
N ALA A 171 10.83 11.58 -11.81
CA ALA A 171 11.89 11.40 -12.79
C ALA A 171 11.64 12.16 -14.11
N LEU A 172 10.38 12.21 -14.56
CA LEU A 172 10.00 12.99 -15.74
C LEU A 172 10.11 14.50 -15.48
N LYS A 173 9.65 14.98 -14.32
CA LYS A 173 9.74 16.40 -13.91
C LYS A 173 11.18 16.86 -13.72
N SER A 174 12.06 15.99 -13.18
CA SER A 174 13.50 16.27 -13.03
C SER A 174 14.31 16.07 -14.32
N LYS A 175 13.66 15.63 -15.40
CA LYS A 175 14.28 15.34 -16.71
C LYS A 175 15.33 14.22 -16.67
N GLU A 176 15.21 13.30 -15.73
CA GLU A 176 16.02 12.08 -15.70
C GLU A 176 15.60 11.11 -16.82
N VAL A 177 14.33 11.18 -17.23
CA VAL A 177 13.75 10.45 -18.36
C VAL A 177 12.95 11.40 -19.26
N GLU A 178 12.78 11.01 -20.50
CA GLU A 178 12.00 11.80 -21.48
C GLU A 178 10.54 11.35 -21.57
N ARG A 179 10.25 10.11 -21.14
CA ARG A 179 8.90 9.54 -21.24
C ARG A 179 8.61 8.53 -20.14
N ILE A 180 7.32 8.30 -19.91
CA ILE A 180 6.79 7.26 -19.02
C ILE A 180 6.06 6.24 -19.88
N VAL A 181 6.35 4.96 -19.68
CA VAL A 181 5.65 3.84 -20.34
C VAL A 181 5.01 2.97 -19.27
N LEU A 182 3.68 2.87 -19.32
CA LEU A 182 2.88 2.09 -18.39
C LEU A 182 2.30 0.90 -19.12
N THR A 183 2.52 -0.28 -18.57
CA THR A 183 2.04 -1.50 -19.19
C THR A 183 1.48 -2.46 -18.16
N ARG A 184 0.53 -3.26 -18.59
CA ARG A 184 -0.13 -4.28 -17.79
C ARG A 184 -0.43 -5.49 -18.66
N PRO A 185 -0.32 -6.74 -18.15
CA PRO A 185 -0.81 -7.89 -18.90
C PRO A 185 -2.32 -7.74 -19.11
N ALA A 186 -2.74 -7.86 -20.35
CA ALA A 186 -4.15 -7.95 -20.69
C ALA A 186 -4.58 -9.42 -20.51
N VAL A 187 -4.77 -9.86 -19.27
CA VAL A 187 -5.23 -11.21 -18.97
C VAL A 187 -6.49 -11.12 -18.16
N GLU A 188 -7.47 -11.83 -18.62
CA GLU A 188 -8.65 -12.18 -17.86
C GLU A 188 -8.54 -13.64 -17.45
N ALA A 189 -8.81 -13.91 -16.19
CA ALA A 189 -9.08 -15.26 -15.73
C ALA A 189 -10.31 -15.81 -16.46
N GLY A 190 -10.09 -16.48 -17.59
CA GLY A 190 -11.14 -17.21 -18.31
C GLY A 190 -11.97 -16.43 -19.32
N GLU A 191 -11.85 -15.11 -19.43
CA GLU A 191 -12.53 -14.34 -20.47
C GLU A 191 -11.62 -14.21 -21.71
N LYS A 192 -12.10 -14.70 -22.84
CA LYS A 192 -11.43 -14.44 -24.12
C LYS A 192 -11.77 -13.02 -24.52
N LEU A 193 -10.76 -12.18 -24.79
CA LEU A 193 -10.90 -10.81 -25.34
C LEU A 193 -11.94 -10.69 -26.48
N GLY A 194 -12.40 -11.80 -27.01
CA GLY A 194 -13.43 -11.90 -28.04
C GLY A 194 -14.85 -11.55 -27.60
N PHE A 195 -15.17 -11.52 -26.31
CA PHE A 195 -16.55 -11.28 -25.84
C PHE A 195 -16.91 -9.82 -25.60
N LEU A 196 -15.92 -8.92 -25.46
CA LEU A 196 -16.21 -7.48 -25.30
C LEU A 196 -16.45 -6.85 -26.69
N PRO A 197 -17.48 -6.00 -26.86
CA PRO A 197 -17.69 -5.24 -28.07
C PRO A 197 -16.64 -4.13 -28.19
N GLY A 198 -16.18 -3.84 -29.42
CA GLY A 198 -15.23 -2.77 -29.70
C GLY A 198 -13.90 -3.25 -30.28
N ASP A 199 -13.03 -2.31 -30.61
CA ASP A 199 -11.67 -2.60 -31.03
C ASP A 199 -10.78 -3.06 -29.86
N LEU A 200 -9.56 -3.53 -30.16
CA LEU A 200 -8.65 -4.09 -29.15
C LEU A 200 -8.31 -3.06 -28.06
N ASN A 201 -8.21 -1.77 -28.40
CA ASN A 201 -7.89 -0.71 -27.45
C ASN A 201 -9.05 -0.45 -26.50
N GLN A 202 -10.29 -0.42 -27.01
CA GLN A 202 -11.49 -0.25 -26.18
C GLN A 202 -11.70 -1.42 -25.21
N LYS A 203 -11.31 -2.64 -25.61
CA LYS A 203 -11.39 -3.85 -24.76
C LYS A 203 -10.37 -3.86 -23.63
N VAL A 204 -9.22 -3.24 -23.81
CA VAL A 204 -8.12 -3.21 -22.82
C VAL A 204 -8.22 -2.01 -21.88
N ASP A 205 -8.90 -0.93 -22.29
CA ASP A 205 -9.01 0.32 -21.54
C ASP A 205 -9.49 0.14 -20.07
N PRO A 206 -10.50 -0.70 -19.76
CA PRO A 206 -10.92 -0.93 -18.38
C PRO A 206 -9.81 -1.44 -17.46
N TYR A 207 -8.90 -2.27 -17.98
CA TYR A 207 -7.78 -2.83 -17.20
C TYR A 207 -6.67 -1.82 -16.94
N LEU A 208 -6.61 -0.77 -17.75
CA LEU A 208 -5.61 0.29 -17.61
C LEU A 208 -6.12 1.45 -16.75
N ARG A 209 -7.42 1.50 -16.41
CA ARG A 209 -8.03 2.55 -15.58
C ARG A 209 -7.28 2.85 -14.28
N PRO A 210 -6.86 1.88 -13.48
CA PRO A 210 -6.14 2.17 -12.25
C PRO A 210 -4.83 2.93 -12.47
N LEU A 211 -4.19 2.73 -13.62
CA LEU A 211 -2.98 3.47 -14.00
C LEU A 211 -3.32 4.92 -14.37
N TYR A 212 -4.42 5.13 -15.09
CA TYR A 212 -4.92 6.48 -15.40
C TYR A 212 -5.31 7.25 -14.14
N ASP A 213 -6.01 6.61 -13.19
CA ASP A 213 -6.43 7.24 -11.94
C ASP A 213 -5.22 7.74 -11.14
N ALA A 214 -4.18 6.93 -11.03
CA ALA A 214 -2.93 7.32 -10.37
C ALA A 214 -2.23 8.49 -11.08
N MET A 215 -2.19 8.48 -12.42
CA MET A 215 -1.62 9.58 -13.19
C MET A 215 -2.43 10.87 -13.06
N PHE A 216 -3.76 10.77 -13.07
CA PHE A 216 -4.63 11.93 -12.94
C PHE A 216 -4.51 12.59 -11.57
N ASP A 217 -4.31 11.81 -10.52
CA ASP A 217 -4.02 12.35 -9.18
C ASP A 217 -2.71 13.15 -9.15
N MET A 218 -1.69 12.73 -9.90
CA MET A 218 -0.35 13.33 -9.88
C MET A 218 -0.14 14.46 -10.89
N LEU A 219 -0.81 14.43 -12.03
CA LEU A 219 -0.60 15.36 -13.15
C LEU A 219 -1.84 16.21 -13.49
N GLY A 220 -3.02 15.77 -13.04
CA GLY A 220 -4.30 16.28 -13.54
C GLY A 220 -4.67 15.69 -14.91
N ALA A 221 -5.95 15.52 -15.17
CA ALA A 221 -6.45 14.86 -16.39
C ALA A 221 -6.00 15.56 -17.65
N GLU A 222 -6.12 16.90 -17.71
CA GLU A 222 -5.78 17.72 -18.88
C GLU A 222 -4.29 17.67 -19.25
N THR A 223 -3.41 17.71 -18.24
CA THR A 223 -1.96 17.60 -18.46
C THR A 223 -1.58 16.18 -18.92
N CYS A 224 -2.20 15.17 -18.31
CA CYS A 224 -1.99 13.78 -18.68
C CYS A 224 -2.38 13.54 -20.15
N GLN A 225 -3.56 14.00 -20.57
CA GLN A 225 -4.01 13.88 -21.95
C GLN A 225 -3.05 14.55 -22.94
N ARG A 226 -2.62 15.79 -22.68
CA ARG A 226 -1.63 16.48 -23.53
C ARG A 226 -0.28 15.74 -23.62
N MET A 227 0.16 15.12 -22.52
CA MET A 227 1.39 14.35 -22.52
C MET A 227 1.26 13.04 -23.29
N GLN A 228 0.07 12.40 -23.26
CA GLN A 228 -0.23 11.22 -24.07
C GLN A 228 -0.26 11.55 -25.56
N GLU A 229 -0.93 12.63 -25.96
CA GLU A 229 -0.97 13.10 -27.36
C GLU A 229 0.43 13.40 -27.93
N ARG A 230 1.35 13.83 -27.06
CA ARG A 230 2.77 14.08 -27.42
C ARG A 230 3.66 12.85 -27.35
N GLY A 231 3.14 11.71 -26.92
CA GLY A 231 3.91 10.48 -26.72
C GLY A 231 4.89 10.53 -25.53
N VAL A 232 4.76 11.52 -24.63
CA VAL A 232 5.53 11.61 -23.39
C VAL A 232 5.04 10.60 -22.35
N ILE A 233 3.75 10.30 -22.34
CA ILE A 233 3.15 9.24 -21.53
C ILE A 233 2.48 8.24 -22.47
N GLU A 234 2.83 7.00 -22.33
CA GLU A 234 2.23 5.88 -23.05
C GLU A 234 1.62 4.89 -22.06
N VAL A 235 0.37 4.51 -22.30
CA VAL A 235 -0.31 3.44 -21.56
C VAL A 235 -0.74 2.39 -22.55
N ALA A 236 -0.18 1.20 -22.46
CA ALA A 236 -0.40 0.17 -23.47
C ALA A 236 -0.36 -1.24 -22.87
N PRO A 237 -1.06 -2.22 -23.46
CA PRO A 237 -0.95 -3.62 -23.09
C PRO A 237 0.48 -4.14 -23.24
N LEU A 238 0.86 -5.09 -22.38
CA LEU A 238 2.19 -5.70 -22.40
C LEU A 238 2.56 -6.28 -23.78
N ALA A 239 1.59 -6.81 -24.53
CA ALA A 239 1.82 -7.38 -25.86
C ALA A 239 2.41 -6.35 -26.86
N TYR A 240 2.12 -5.04 -26.66
CA TYR A 240 2.60 -3.96 -27.54
C TYR A 240 4.05 -3.56 -27.28
N MET A 241 4.67 -4.14 -26.25
CA MET A 241 6.08 -3.93 -25.95
C MET A 241 7.00 -4.81 -26.82
N ARG A 242 6.45 -5.81 -27.51
CA ARG A 242 7.23 -6.75 -28.31
C ARG A 242 7.95 -6.06 -29.46
N GLY A 243 9.26 -6.36 -29.65
CA GLY A 243 10.08 -5.80 -30.73
C GLY A 243 10.53 -4.35 -30.53
N ARG A 244 10.21 -3.73 -29.40
CA ARG A 244 10.60 -2.37 -29.06
C ARG A 244 11.90 -2.32 -28.27
N THR A 245 12.56 -1.17 -28.30
CA THR A 245 13.61 -0.80 -27.35
C THR A 245 13.19 0.53 -26.71
N LEU A 246 13.08 0.52 -25.39
CA LEU A 246 12.56 1.64 -24.61
C LEU A 246 13.73 2.38 -23.94
N SER A 247 14.30 3.36 -24.66
CA SER A 247 15.37 4.22 -24.14
C SER A 247 14.79 5.51 -23.55
N ASP A 248 15.54 6.14 -22.64
CA ASP A 248 15.20 7.39 -21.98
C ASP A 248 13.82 7.38 -21.30
N ALA A 249 13.45 6.21 -20.76
CA ALA A 249 12.09 5.97 -20.30
C ALA A 249 12.04 5.45 -18.86
N PHE A 250 11.02 5.89 -18.12
CA PHE A 250 10.60 5.22 -16.90
C PHE A 250 9.46 4.26 -17.24
N ILE A 251 9.68 2.97 -17.02
CA ILE A 251 8.79 1.92 -17.49
C ILE A 251 8.20 1.20 -16.28
N ILE A 252 6.87 1.07 -16.22
CA ILE A 252 6.18 0.36 -15.17
C ILE A 252 5.40 -0.81 -15.78
N LEU A 253 5.67 -2.02 -15.28
CA LEU A 253 4.83 -3.20 -15.51
C LEU A 253 4.04 -3.48 -14.25
N ASP A 254 2.75 -3.25 -14.30
CA ASP A 254 1.83 -3.51 -13.20
C ASP A 254 1.11 -4.87 -13.35
N GLU A 255 0.64 -5.45 -12.23
CA GLU A 255 0.02 -6.79 -12.15
C GLU A 255 0.86 -7.89 -12.81
N ALA A 256 2.16 -7.81 -12.62
CA ALA A 256 3.13 -8.67 -13.29
C ALA A 256 3.03 -10.15 -12.89
N GLN A 257 2.36 -10.50 -11.79
CA GLN A 257 2.07 -11.89 -11.42
C GLN A 257 1.24 -12.61 -12.48
N ASN A 258 0.52 -11.86 -13.31
CA ASN A 258 -0.31 -12.37 -14.41
C ASN A 258 0.44 -12.44 -15.75
N THR A 259 1.76 -12.34 -15.75
CA THR A 259 2.60 -12.63 -16.92
C THR A 259 3.04 -14.09 -16.94
N THR A 260 3.21 -14.65 -18.14
CA THR A 260 3.99 -15.90 -18.28
C THR A 260 5.49 -15.60 -18.24
N THR A 261 6.31 -16.64 -18.05
CA THR A 261 7.77 -16.54 -18.10
C THR A 261 8.27 -15.89 -19.39
N GLU A 262 7.71 -16.28 -20.54
CA GLU A 262 8.08 -15.74 -21.84
C GLU A 262 7.71 -14.26 -21.98
N GLN A 263 6.54 -13.86 -21.45
CA GLN A 263 6.10 -12.48 -21.45
C GLN A 263 7.00 -11.60 -20.57
N MET A 264 7.33 -12.07 -19.36
CA MET A 264 8.24 -11.36 -18.46
C MET A 264 9.63 -11.20 -19.08
N LYS A 265 10.22 -12.27 -19.62
CA LYS A 265 11.50 -12.22 -20.31
C LYS A 265 11.45 -11.29 -21.52
N MET A 266 10.39 -11.37 -22.32
CA MET A 266 10.18 -10.48 -23.46
C MET A 266 10.17 -9.02 -23.00
N PHE A 267 9.47 -8.69 -21.91
CA PHE A 267 9.36 -7.33 -21.39
C PHE A 267 10.69 -6.80 -20.84
N LEU A 268 11.35 -7.54 -19.96
CA LEU A 268 12.61 -7.12 -19.35
C LEU A 268 13.70 -6.84 -20.38
N THR A 269 13.69 -7.56 -21.50
CA THR A 269 14.61 -7.34 -22.61
C THR A 269 14.23 -6.14 -23.52
N ARG A 270 13.20 -5.37 -23.17
CA ARG A 270 12.86 -4.09 -23.85
C ARG A 270 13.63 -2.89 -23.29
N MET A 271 14.33 -3.07 -22.19
CA MET A 271 15.11 -2.01 -21.56
C MET A 271 16.15 -1.45 -22.55
N GLY A 272 16.07 -0.14 -22.76
CA GLY A 272 17.06 0.61 -23.53
C GLY A 272 17.97 1.43 -22.61
N PHE A 273 18.87 2.18 -23.20
CA PHE A 273 19.79 3.04 -22.44
C PHE A 273 19.06 4.16 -21.68
N ARG A 274 19.58 4.53 -20.52
CA ARG A 274 19.05 5.59 -19.66
C ARG A 274 17.59 5.37 -19.26
N SER A 275 17.17 4.11 -19.17
CA SER A 275 15.82 3.76 -18.75
C SER A 275 15.83 3.10 -17.38
N ARG A 276 14.70 3.21 -16.70
CA ARG A 276 14.44 2.57 -15.41
C ARG A 276 13.17 1.74 -15.51
N ILE A 277 13.21 0.52 -14.96
CA ILE A 277 12.06 -0.38 -14.96
C ILE A 277 11.63 -0.63 -13.52
N VAL A 278 10.33 -0.53 -13.28
CA VAL A 278 9.69 -0.98 -12.05
C VAL A 278 8.63 -2.02 -12.40
N VAL A 279 8.74 -3.17 -11.76
CA VAL A 279 7.79 -4.28 -11.91
C VAL A 279 7.00 -4.44 -10.62
N THR A 280 5.69 -4.33 -10.66
CA THR A 280 4.81 -4.47 -9.49
C THR A 280 3.91 -5.69 -9.63
N GLY A 281 3.67 -6.37 -8.51
CA GLY A 281 2.74 -7.50 -8.50
C GLY A 281 2.46 -8.09 -7.12
N ASP A 282 1.41 -8.90 -7.09
CA ASP A 282 0.96 -9.62 -5.90
C ASP A 282 0.93 -11.14 -6.18
N PRO A 283 1.88 -11.92 -5.65
CA PRO A 283 1.93 -13.36 -5.87
C PRO A 283 0.71 -14.13 -5.36
N SER A 284 -0.11 -13.53 -4.50
CA SER A 284 -1.35 -14.14 -3.99
C SER A 284 -2.52 -14.02 -4.98
N GLN A 285 -2.41 -13.13 -6.00
CA GLN A 285 -3.47 -12.82 -6.95
C GLN A 285 -3.09 -13.25 -8.38
N ILE A 286 -2.77 -14.53 -8.54
CA ILE A 286 -2.40 -15.09 -9.84
C ILE A 286 -3.66 -15.61 -10.55
N ASP A 287 -4.00 -14.98 -11.68
CA ASP A 287 -5.14 -15.32 -12.53
C ASP A 287 -4.72 -16.07 -13.81
N LEU A 288 -3.53 -16.65 -13.82
CA LEU A 288 -3.04 -17.43 -14.96
C LEU A 288 -3.79 -18.77 -15.08
N PRO A 289 -3.97 -19.28 -16.30
CA PRO A 289 -4.54 -20.62 -16.53
C PRO A 289 -3.77 -21.70 -15.77
N ARG A 290 -4.49 -22.75 -15.35
CA ARG A 290 -3.89 -23.91 -14.63
C ARG A 290 -2.67 -24.45 -15.36
N GLY A 291 -1.58 -24.69 -14.64
CA GLY A 291 -0.33 -25.23 -15.19
C GLY A 291 0.62 -24.17 -15.77
N LYS A 292 0.26 -22.89 -15.78
CA LYS A 292 1.17 -21.80 -16.14
C LYS A 292 1.83 -21.22 -14.90
N ARG A 293 3.15 -21.08 -14.94
CA ARG A 293 3.94 -20.44 -13.87
C ARG A 293 3.92 -18.93 -14.06
N SER A 294 3.84 -18.19 -12.96
CA SER A 294 3.94 -16.74 -12.98
C SER A 294 5.36 -16.29 -13.35
N GLY A 295 5.45 -15.47 -14.38
CA GLY A 295 6.72 -14.88 -14.80
C GLY A 295 7.33 -13.93 -13.77
N LEU A 296 6.51 -13.30 -12.92
CA LEU A 296 6.99 -12.50 -11.80
C LEU A 296 7.74 -13.35 -10.78
N ILE A 297 7.16 -14.48 -10.36
CA ILE A 297 7.78 -15.36 -9.37
C ILE A 297 9.12 -15.88 -9.90
N GLU A 298 9.12 -16.38 -11.12
CA GLU A 298 10.35 -16.89 -11.73
C GLU A 298 11.41 -15.81 -11.94
N ALA A 299 11.01 -14.60 -12.39
CA ALA A 299 11.95 -13.50 -12.57
C ALA A 299 12.60 -13.08 -11.24
N VAL A 300 11.84 -13.04 -10.16
CA VAL A 300 12.37 -12.74 -8.82
C VAL A 300 13.39 -13.79 -8.39
N GLU A 301 13.09 -15.08 -8.57
CA GLU A 301 14.00 -16.16 -8.21
C GLU A 301 15.31 -16.14 -9.03
N VAL A 302 15.22 -15.86 -10.35
CA VAL A 302 16.37 -15.91 -11.26
C VAL A 302 17.25 -14.66 -11.17
N LEU A 303 16.64 -13.49 -10.87
CA LEU A 303 17.32 -12.20 -10.92
C LEU A 303 17.73 -11.67 -9.54
N GLU A 304 17.33 -12.33 -8.46
CA GLU A 304 17.76 -11.94 -7.11
C GLU A 304 19.29 -12.09 -6.98
N GLY A 305 19.94 -11.02 -6.55
CA GLY A 305 21.40 -10.95 -6.43
C GLY A 305 22.14 -10.47 -7.70
N VAL A 306 21.45 -10.19 -8.79
CA VAL A 306 22.05 -9.55 -9.97
C VAL A 306 22.29 -8.07 -9.66
N GLU A 307 23.47 -7.56 -9.97
CA GLU A 307 23.84 -6.16 -9.77
C GLU A 307 22.85 -5.21 -10.47
N ASP A 308 22.53 -4.08 -9.85
CA ASP A 308 21.56 -3.07 -10.33
C ASP A 308 20.11 -3.56 -10.47
N ILE A 309 19.81 -4.73 -9.87
CA ILE A 309 18.45 -5.26 -9.72
C ILE A 309 18.12 -5.33 -8.24
N SER A 310 16.95 -4.81 -7.86
CA SER A 310 16.46 -4.90 -6.49
C SER A 310 15.09 -5.56 -6.41
N VAL A 311 14.94 -6.46 -5.45
CA VAL A 311 13.66 -7.09 -5.12
C VAL A 311 13.20 -6.59 -3.76
N GLN A 312 12.11 -5.84 -3.74
CA GLN A 312 11.51 -5.29 -2.52
C GLN A 312 10.22 -6.04 -2.20
N ARG A 313 10.19 -6.67 -1.02
CA ARG A 313 9.03 -7.44 -0.54
C ARG A 313 8.27 -6.62 0.50
N LEU A 314 7.14 -6.06 0.07
CA LEU A 314 6.19 -5.42 0.99
C LEU A 314 5.30 -6.48 1.63
N THR A 315 4.89 -6.22 2.86
CA THR A 315 4.13 -7.17 3.68
C THR A 315 2.74 -6.61 4.03
N HIS A 316 1.93 -7.39 4.72
CA HIS A 316 0.66 -6.92 5.26
C HIS A 316 0.81 -5.71 6.22
N HIS A 317 1.98 -5.51 6.82
CA HIS A 317 2.27 -4.34 7.65
C HIS A 317 2.40 -3.04 6.83
N ASP A 318 2.66 -3.17 5.53
CA ASP A 318 2.76 -2.03 4.61
C ASP A 318 1.40 -1.68 3.97
N VAL A 319 0.32 -2.40 4.32
CA VAL A 319 -1.02 -2.15 3.79
C VAL A 319 -1.58 -0.86 4.39
N VAL A 320 -1.82 0.12 3.53
CA VAL A 320 -2.42 1.41 3.87
C VAL A 320 -3.81 1.47 3.26
N ARG A 321 -4.81 1.01 3.99
CA ARG A 321 -6.21 0.95 3.55
C ARG A 321 -7.14 1.45 4.66
N HIS A 322 -8.35 1.83 4.26
CA HIS A 322 -9.44 2.12 5.19
C HIS A 322 -9.69 0.92 6.11
N GLU A 323 -9.90 1.16 7.41
CA GLU A 323 -10.05 0.09 8.41
C GLU A 323 -11.17 -0.89 8.10
N LEU A 324 -12.31 -0.39 7.63
CA LEU A 324 -13.43 -1.25 7.22
C LEU A 324 -13.02 -2.19 6.09
N VAL A 325 -12.21 -1.71 5.12
CA VAL A 325 -11.71 -2.56 4.03
C VAL A 325 -10.76 -3.63 4.55
N GLN A 326 -9.90 -3.30 5.53
CA GLN A 326 -9.04 -4.28 6.19
C GLN A 326 -9.86 -5.33 6.96
N ALA A 327 -10.93 -4.90 7.65
CA ALA A 327 -11.83 -5.81 8.36
C ALA A 327 -12.59 -6.73 7.40
N ILE A 328 -13.06 -6.20 6.27
CA ILE A 328 -13.72 -7.00 5.22
C ILE A 328 -12.76 -8.07 4.69
N VAL A 329 -11.54 -7.69 4.30
CA VAL A 329 -10.55 -8.64 3.77
C VAL A 329 -10.24 -9.74 4.79
N ARG A 330 -9.98 -9.38 6.05
CA ARG A 330 -9.75 -10.38 7.12
C ARG A 330 -10.92 -11.35 7.29
N ALA A 331 -12.17 -10.85 7.29
CA ALA A 331 -13.34 -11.70 7.42
C ALA A 331 -13.47 -12.72 6.27
N TYR A 332 -13.16 -12.30 5.03
CA TYR A 332 -13.12 -13.21 3.88
C TYR A 332 -11.99 -14.23 3.96
N ASP A 333 -10.79 -13.80 4.37
CA ASP A 333 -9.63 -14.69 4.51
C ASP A 333 -9.87 -15.76 5.61
N GLU A 334 -10.44 -15.37 6.75
CA GLU A 334 -10.84 -16.28 7.82
C GLU A 334 -11.92 -17.27 7.39
N HIS A 335 -12.91 -16.81 6.62
CA HIS A 335 -13.94 -17.67 6.07
C HIS A 335 -13.36 -18.68 5.08
N ALA A 336 -12.46 -18.23 4.19
CA ALA A 336 -11.80 -19.10 3.23
C ALA A 336 -10.87 -20.13 3.90
N ALA A 337 -10.21 -19.76 5.00
CA ALA A 337 -9.38 -20.67 5.79
C ALA A 337 -10.25 -21.77 6.44
N ARG A 338 -11.36 -21.40 7.09
CA ARG A 338 -12.31 -22.37 7.67
C ARG A 338 -12.88 -23.34 6.64
N ALA A 339 -13.30 -22.82 5.49
CA ALA A 339 -13.81 -23.66 4.41
C ALA A 339 -12.78 -24.67 3.88
N LYS A 340 -11.48 -24.30 3.87
CA LYS A 340 -10.40 -25.23 3.51
C LYS A 340 -10.16 -26.30 4.58
N GLU A 341 -10.25 -25.95 5.85
CA GLU A 341 -10.13 -26.90 6.96
C GLU A 341 -11.30 -27.91 6.94
N GLU A 342 -12.53 -27.46 6.80
CA GLU A 342 -13.72 -28.33 6.68
C GLU A 342 -13.61 -29.31 5.49
N TRP A 343 -13.12 -28.82 4.34
CA TRP A 343 -12.89 -29.68 3.15
C TRP A 343 -11.77 -30.70 3.35
N SER A 344 -10.74 -30.36 4.11
CA SER A 344 -9.68 -31.31 4.46
C SER A 344 -10.18 -32.40 5.39
N ASP A 345 -10.96 -32.04 6.39
CA ASP A 345 -11.50 -32.97 7.38
C ASP A 345 -12.54 -33.93 6.77
N GLU A 346 -13.38 -33.46 5.85
CA GLU A 346 -14.33 -34.29 5.12
C GLU A 346 -13.60 -35.32 4.21
N ARG A 347 -12.47 -34.95 3.57
CA ARG A 347 -11.64 -35.91 2.80
C ARG A 347 -11.00 -36.95 3.71
N TYR A 348 -10.45 -36.55 4.85
CA TYR A 348 -9.88 -37.49 5.83
C TYR A 348 -10.94 -38.41 6.43
N ALA A 349 -12.18 -37.97 6.57
CA ALA A 349 -13.28 -38.81 7.05
C ALA A 349 -13.76 -39.83 6.00
N GLN A 350 -13.69 -39.51 4.70
CA GLN A 350 -14.07 -40.42 3.60
C GLN A 350 -12.96 -41.45 3.25
N GLU A 351 -11.69 -41.18 3.58
CA GLU A 351 -10.56 -42.07 3.31
C GLU A 351 -10.25 -43.04 4.47
N ARG A 352 -11.01 -43.03 5.59
CA ARG A 352 -10.89 -44.07 6.62
C ARG A 352 -11.47 -45.37 6.10
N PRO A 353 -10.70 -46.46 5.89
CA PRO A 353 -11.24 -47.76 5.59
C PRO A 353 -12.11 -48.21 6.79
N GLN A 354 -13.31 -48.65 6.52
CA GLN A 354 -14.11 -49.42 7.48
C GLN A 354 -13.27 -50.65 7.82
N MET A 355 -12.63 -50.65 8.98
CA MET A 355 -12.04 -51.83 9.56
C MET A 355 -13.18 -52.56 10.27
N ASP A 356 -13.74 -53.56 9.59
CA ASP A 356 -14.51 -54.63 10.18
C ASP A 356 -13.59 -55.68 10.84
#